data_d83a0aebc7fc184a51387fa1427a9587
#
_entry.id   d83a0aebc7fc184a51387fa1427a9587
#
_cell.length_a   1.000
_cell.length_b   1.000
_cell.length_c   1.000
_cell.angle_alpha   90.00
_cell.angle_beta   90.00
_cell.angle_gamma   90.00
#
_symmetry.space_group_name_H-M   'P 1'
#
loop_
_entity.id
_entity.type
_entity.pdbx_description
1 polymer ?
#
loop_
_entity_poly.entity_id
_entity_poly.type
_entity_poly.pdbx_seq_one_letter_code
_entity_poly.pdbx_strand_id
1 'polypeptide(L)'
;PYVERMNASLAYYKGYRLRAEHPAIDRWFRALEQLETYRGTQSDFHTHAHDLPPQMGGCWSDDGEEAKRLAERIDRGDGLDEDEACWDADHQADPAVIALSRVLRHQQRLRAVNPMGSAAFDQPLRCALTRLVRNTPCPPPAGSAAGLRYLRDRISVPRDMPLPAARLLRQALEATAQLDGPEQAKPLPVRDRFDQDPRPFLIGS
;
A
#
# COMPACT_ATOMS: atom_id res chain seq x y z
N PRO A 1 14.02 1.48 12.27
CA PRO A 1 12.94 2.20 11.53
C PRO A 1 13.49 3.08 10.40
N TYR A 2 14.51 3.93 10.65
CA TYR A 2 15.01 4.87 9.65
C TYR A 2 15.61 4.20 8.41
N VAL A 3 16.47 3.20 8.59
CA VAL A 3 17.15 2.52 7.48
C VAL A 3 16.15 1.72 6.64
N GLU A 4 15.15 1.13 7.27
CA GLU A 4 14.07 0.42 6.59
C GLU A 4 13.23 1.37 5.72
N ARG A 5 12.84 2.52 6.27
CA ARG A 5 12.17 3.57 5.51
C ARG A 5 13.04 4.11 4.37
N MET A 6 14.34 4.32 4.62
CA MET A 6 15.29 4.72 3.56
C MET A 6 15.36 3.69 2.44
N ASN A 7 15.45 2.40 2.77
CA ASN A 7 15.49 1.34 1.78
C ASN A 7 14.29 1.40 0.82
N ALA A 8 13.08 1.51 1.38
CA ALA A 8 11.87 1.65 0.60
C ALA A 8 11.81 2.95 -0.23
N SER A 9 12.17 4.07 0.38
CA SER A 9 12.09 5.39 -0.27
C SER A 9 13.11 5.54 -1.40
N LEU A 10 14.31 5.05 -1.21
CA LEU A 10 15.34 5.06 -2.26
C LEU A 10 14.93 4.19 -3.44
N ALA A 11 14.33 3.02 -3.19
CA ALA A 11 13.80 2.17 -4.25
C ALA A 11 12.68 2.88 -5.03
N TYR A 12 11.69 3.41 -4.32
CA TYR A 12 10.51 4.02 -4.93
C TYR A 12 10.82 5.31 -5.68
N TYR A 13 11.53 6.26 -5.02
CA TYR A 13 11.72 7.60 -5.55
C TYR A 13 13.00 7.77 -6.38
N LYS A 14 13.99 6.88 -6.24
CA LYS A 14 15.30 7.02 -6.85
C LYS A 14 15.73 5.84 -7.70
N GLY A 15 14.96 4.76 -7.72
CA GLY A 15 15.36 3.55 -8.42
C GLY A 15 16.61 2.89 -7.81
N TYR A 16 16.92 3.17 -6.54
CA TYR A 16 18.15 2.70 -5.90
C TYR A 16 17.86 1.58 -4.89
N ARG A 17 18.42 0.39 -5.15
CA ARG A 17 18.25 -0.80 -4.32
C ARG A 17 19.34 -0.88 -3.26
N LEU A 18 19.11 -0.25 -2.11
CA LEU A 18 20.10 -0.13 -1.02
C LEU A 18 20.73 -1.48 -0.61
N ARG A 19 19.93 -2.51 -0.46
CA ARG A 19 20.41 -3.84 -0.04
C ARG A 19 21.23 -4.53 -1.14
N ALA A 20 20.86 -4.37 -2.40
CA ALA A 20 21.60 -4.93 -3.54
C ALA A 20 22.98 -4.28 -3.71
N GLU A 21 23.06 -2.96 -3.51
CA GLU A 21 24.30 -2.20 -3.67
C GLU A 21 25.23 -2.31 -2.45
N HIS A 22 24.70 -2.66 -1.28
CA HIS A 22 25.45 -2.69 -0.03
C HIS A 22 25.30 -4.03 0.72
N PRO A 23 26.12 -5.04 0.43
CA PRO A 23 26.02 -6.37 1.04
C PRO A 23 26.13 -6.38 2.57
N ALA A 24 26.82 -5.40 3.16
CA ALA A 24 26.89 -5.27 4.62
C ALA A 24 25.55 -4.85 5.24
N ILE A 25 24.81 -3.96 4.54
CA ILE A 25 23.46 -3.54 4.93
C ILE A 25 22.49 -4.71 4.75
N ASP A 26 22.61 -5.45 3.66
CA ASP A 26 21.76 -6.62 3.43
C ASP A 26 21.96 -7.68 4.54
N ARG A 27 23.21 -8.01 4.91
CA ARG A 27 23.49 -8.92 6.04
C ARG A 27 22.89 -8.44 7.35
N TRP A 28 22.91 -7.14 7.60
CA TRP A 28 22.31 -6.55 8.79
C TRP A 28 20.79 -6.70 8.79
N PHE A 29 20.13 -6.45 7.66
CA PHE A 29 18.68 -6.69 7.51
C PHE A 29 18.35 -8.16 7.73
N ARG A 30 19.07 -9.09 7.07
CA ARG A 30 18.86 -10.54 7.24
C ARG A 30 19.01 -10.99 8.69
N ALA A 31 19.89 -10.39 9.45
CA ALA A 31 20.03 -10.67 10.88
C ALA A 31 18.83 -10.17 11.69
N LEU A 32 18.28 -8.99 11.37
CA LEU A 32 17.05 -8.47 12.00
C LEU A 32 15.83 -9.34 11.67
N GLU A 33 15.74 -9.78 10.43
CA GLU A 33 14.67 -10.63 9.90
C GLU A 33 14.61 -12.02 10.58
N GLN A 34 15.63 -12.42 11.33
CA GLN A 34 15.60 -13.61 12.19
C GLN A 34 14.95 -13.34 13.57
N LEU A 35 14.75 -12.08 13.94
CA LEU A 35 14.16 -11.73 15.23
C LEU A 35 12.63 -11.70 15.14
N GLU A 36 11.96 -12.49 15.97
CA GLU A 36 10.49 -12.55 16.01
C GLU A 36 9.86 -11.17 16.23
N THR A 37 10.42 -10.39 17.16
CA THR A 37 9.93 -9.03 17.45
C THR A 37 10.06 -8.09 16.26
N TYR A 38 11.11 -8.24 15.45
CA TYR A 38 11.26 -7.45 14.23
C TYR A 38 10.22 -7.87 13.17
N ARG A 39 10.07 -9.18 12.94
CA ARG A 39 9.09 -9.71 11.98
C ARG A 39 7.67 -9.27 12.30
N GLY A 40 7.29 -9.29 13.58
CA GLY A 40 5.95 -8.86 14.01
C GLY A 40 5.66 -7.37 13.84
N THR A 41 6.70 -6.54 13.66
CA THR A 41 6.59 -5.08 13.50
C THR A 41 7.08 -4.57 12.15
N GLN A 42 7.64 -5.43 11.32
CA GLN A 42 8.16 -5.07 10.01
C GLN A 42 7.05 -4.50 9.13
N SER A 43 7.35 -3.38 8.46
CA SER A 43 6.51 -2.79 7.44
C SER A 43 7.03 -3.17 6.05
N ASP A 44 6.29 -2.78 5.02
CA ASP A 44 6.66 -3.02 3.63
C ASP A 44 7.03 -1.74 2.90
N PHE A 45 7.58 -1.88 1.69
CA PHE A 45 8.01 -0.74 0.88
C PHE A 45 6.85 0.16 0.49
N HIS A 46 5.70 -0.42 0.19
CA HIS A 46 4.51 0.33 -0.17
C HIS A 46 4.08 1.29 0.97
N THR A 47 3.96 0.78 2.19
CA THR A 47 3.61 1.61 3.36
C THR A 47 4.62 2.74 3.56
N HIS A 48 5.91 2.42 3.53
CA HIS A 48 6.95 3.43 3.76
C HIS A 48 7.00 4.48 2.65
N ALA A 49 6.86 4.08 1.39
CA ALA A 49 6.87 5.01 0.27
C ALA A 49 5.68 5.98 0.33
N HIS A 50 4.48 5.47 0.57
CA HIS A 50 3.27 6.29 0.54
C HIS A 50 3.00 7.08 1.82
N ASP A 51 3.68 6.78 2.91
CA ASP A 51 3.61 7.59 4.15
C ASP A 51 4.48 8.85 4.12
N LEU A 52 5.52 8.89 3.29
CA LEU A 52 6.47 10.01 3.26
C LEU A 52 5.88 11.33 2.72
N PRO A 53 5.25 11.36 1.55
CA PRO A 53 4.78 12.61 0.96
C PRO A 53 3.81 13.39 1.86
N PRO A 54 2.84 12.77 2.55
CA PRO A 54 1.97 13.49 3.47
C PRO A 54 2.72 14.11 4.65
N GLN A 55 3.78 13.43 5.14
CA GLN A 55 4.57 13.89 6.28
C GLN A 55 5.53 15.02 5.90
N MET A 56 6.05 14.99 4.66
CA MET A 56 7.11 15.87 4.20
C MET A 56 6.63 16.95 3.21
N GLY A 57 5.34 16.99 2.91
CA GLY A 57 4.79 17.92 1.92
C GLY A 57 5.10 17.54 0.47
N GLY A 58 5.60 16.35 0.23
CA GLY A 58 5.94 15.81 -1.08
C GLY A 58 7.34 15.22 -1.14
N CYS A 59 7.61 14.44 -2.19
CA CYS A 59 8.93 13.87 -2.48
C CYS A 59 9.25 14.07 -3.95
N TRP A 60 10.50 14.38 -4.24
CA TRP A 60 10.98 14.42 -5.62
C TRP A 60 11.29 13.00 -6.10
N SER A 61 10.67 12.59 -7.21
CA SER A 61 10.90 11.31 -7.87
C SER A 61 11.86 11.47 -9.03
N ASP A 62 12.76 10.50 -9.21
CA ASP A 62 13.55 10.34 -10.40
C ASP A 62 12.64 9.89 -11.57
N ASP A 63 12.93 10.34 -12.78
CA ASP A 63 12.18 9.97 -13.99
C ASP A 63 12.85 8.85 -14.80
N GLY A 64 13.96 8.30 -14.28
CA GLY A 64 14.68 7.17 -14.88
C GLY A 64 13.83 5.89 -14.93
N GLU A 65 14.13 5.03 -15.91
CA GLU A 65 13.35 3.80 -16.14
C GLU A 65 13.38 2.83 -14.94
N GLU A 66 14.51 2.75 -14.22
CA GLU A 66 14.61 1.89 -13.05
C GLU A 66 13.76 2.40 -11.90
N ALA A 67 13.70 3.71 -11.67
CA ALA A 67 12.83 4.32 -10.67
C ALA A 67 11.35 4.04 -10.98
N LYS A 68 10.94 4.23 -12.24
CA LYS A 68 9.58 3.93 -12.68
C LYS A 68 9.23 2.45 -12.49
N ARG A 69 10.13 1.54 -12.89
CA ARG A 69 9.94 0.10 -12.76
C ARG A 69 9.77 -0.34 -11.30
N LEU A 70 10.61 0.17 -10.40
CA LEU A 70 10.54 -0.15 -8.98
C LEU A 70 9.30 0.48 -8.32
N ALA A 71 8.97 1.72 -8.66
CA ALA A 71 7.75 2.36 -8.18
C ALA A 71 6.49 1.58 -8.60
N GLU A 72 6.40 1.17 -9.87
CA GLU A 72 5.29 0.36 -10.37
C GLU A 72 5.19 -1.00 -9.66
N ARG A 73 6.32 -1.66 -9.42
CA ARG A 73 6.36 -2.92 -8.67
C ARG A 73 5.86 -2.74 -7.23
N ILE A 74 6.28 -1.68 -6.54
CA ILE A 74 5.85 -1.35 -5.19
C ILE A 74 4.35 -1.03 -5.16
N ASP A 75 3.86 -0.27 -6.13
CA ASP A 75 2.44 0.10 -6.23
C ASP A 75 1.52 -1.09 -6.48
N ARG A 76 1.98 -2.07 -7.25
CA ARG A 76 1.21 -3.29 -7.54
C ARG A 76 1.20 -4.31 -6.42
N GLY A 77 2.12 -4.21 -5.48
CA GLY A 77 2.29 -5.19 -4.42
C GLY A 77 2.79 -4.57 -3.12
N ASP A 78 4.04 -4.82 -2.79
CA ASP A 78 4.69 -4.33 -1.58
C ASP A 78 6.17 -4.00 -1.78
N GLY A 79 6.72 -4.33 -2.94
CA GLY A 79 8.11 -4.09 -3.30
C GLY A 79 9.11 -5.08 -2.69
N LEU A 80 8.66 -6.01 -1.84
CA LEU A 80 9.52 -7.02 -1.25
C LEU A 80 9.68 -8.20 -2.21
N ASP A 81 10.89 -8.76 -2.28
CA ASP A 81 11.14 -10.05 -2.91
C ASP A 81 10.62 -11.17 -2.00
N GLU A 82 10.33 -12.35 -2.55
CA GLU A 82 9.77 -13.46 -1.77
C GLU A 82 10.67 -13.88 -0.62
N ASP A 83 11.99 -13.80 -0.81
CA ASP A 83 13.01 -14.09 0.19
C ASP A 83 13.25 -12.93 1.19
N GLU A 84 12.77 -11.73 0.90
CA GLU A 84 12.78 -10.59 1.82
C GLU A 84 11.53 -10.54 2.71
N ALA A 85 10.50 -11.28 2.38
CA ALA A 85 9.25 -11.35 3.13
C ALA A 85 9.34 -12.39 4.25
N CYS A 86 9.87 -12.01 5.39
CA CYS A 86 9.91 -12.83 6.60
C CYS A 86 8.54 -12.91 7.27
N TRP A 87 7.65 -13.74 6.73
CA TRP A 87 6.34 -13.93 7.33
C TRP A 87 6.23 -15.31 7.95
N ASP A 88 5.80 -15.35 9.20
CA ASP A 88 5.39 -16.60 9.80
C ASP A 88 4.17 -17.15 9.06
N ALA A 89 4.34 -18.28 8.41
CA ALA A 89 3.26 -19.05 7.78
C ALA A 89 2.23 -19.58 8.82
N ASP A 90 2.50 -19.37 10.10
CA ASP A 90 1.66 -19.83 11.21
C ASP A 90 0.37 -19.04 11.44
N HIS A 91 0.08 -18.02 10.66
CA HIS A 91 -1.23 -17.39 10.72
C HIS A 91 -2.24 -18.25 9.96
N GLN A 92 -2.94 -19.10 10.70
CA GLN A 92 -3.92 -20.08 10.21
C GLN A 92 -5.15 -19.47 9.49
N ALA A 93 -5.30 -18.15 9.44
CA ALA A 93 -6.43 -17.50 8.79
C ALA A 93 -6.10 -17.13 7.36
N ASP A 94 -7.03 -17.43 6.42
CA ASP A 94 -6.94 -17.03 5.02
C ASP A 94 -6.73 -15.50 4.91
N PRO A 95 -5.65 -15.05 4.26
CA PRO A 95 -5.36 -13.63 4.08
C PRO A 95 -6.48 -12.85 3.40
N ALA A 96 -7.22 -13.45 2.48
CA ALA A 96 -8.36 -12.80 1.84
C ALA A 96 -9.51 -12.56 2.83
N VAL A 97 -9.75 -13.51 3.75
CA VAL A 97 -10.75 -13.36 4.80
C VAL A 97 -10.35 -12.28 5.80
N ILE A 98 -9.07 -12.20 6.17
CA ILE A 98 -8.54 -11.14 7.03
C ILE A 98 -8.77 -9.78 6.37
N ALA A 99 -8.35 -9.62 5.12
CA ALA A 99 -8.50 -8.38 4.36
C ALA A 99 -9.97 -7.96 4.25
N LEU A 100 -10.84 -8.90 3.86
CA LEU A 100 -12.28 -8.67 3.76
C LEU A 100 -12.88 -8.20 5.08
N SER A 101 -12.56 -8.90 6.19
CA SER A 101 -13.10 -8.56 7.52
C SER A 101 -12.69 -7.16 7.98
N ARG A 102 -11.43 -6.76 7.71
CA ARG A 102 -10.92 -5.43 8.03
C ARG A 102 -11.64 -4.34 7.22
N VAL A 103 -11.79 -4.53 5.91
CA VAL A 103 -12.52 -3.58 5.06
C VAL A 103 -13.98 -3.46 5.48
N LEU A 104 -14.68 -4.58 5.71
CA LEU A 104 -16.09 -4.55 6.12
C LEU A 104 -16.30 -3.87 7.47
N ARG A 105 -15.40 -4.08 8.43
CA ARG A 105 -15.43 -3.39 9.74
C ARG A 105 -15.38 -1.87 9.59
N HIS A 106 -14.60 -1.36 8.64
CA HIS A 106 -14.35 0.08 8.49
C HIS A 106 -15.01 0.68 7.24
N GLN A 107 -15.87 -0.07 6.56
CA GLN A 107 -16.43 0.29 5.26
C GLN A 107 -17.10 1.67 5.19
N GLN A 108 -17.83 2.06 6.24
CA GLN A 108 -18.50 3.36 6.29
C GLN A 108 -17.46 4.50 6.25
N ARG A 109 -16.42 4.39 7.07
CA ARG A 109 -15.36 5.38 7.12
C ARG A 109 -14.55 5.43 5.82
N LEU A 110 -14.21 4.26 5.28
CA LEU A 110 -13.47 4.15 4.01
C LEU A 110 -14.21 4.84 2.87
N ARG A 111 -15.54 4.67 2.79
CA ARG A 111 -16.37 5.37 1.80
C ARG A 111 -16.44 6.87 2.05
N ALA A 112 -16.61 7.29 3.31
CA ALA A 112 -16.76 8.69 3.68
C ALA A 112 -15.51 9.53 3.37
N VAL A 113 -14.31 8.95 3.52
CA VAL A 113 -13.03 9.65 3.26
C VAL A 113 -12.54 9.48 1.82
N ASN A 114 -13.21 8.66 1.01
CA ASN A 114 -12.80 8.46 -0.38
C ASN A 114 -13.15 9.69 -1.22
N PRO A 115 -12.24 10.18 -2.08
CA PRO A 115 -12.47 11.37 -2.90
C PRO A 115 -13.64 11.24 -3.89
N MET A 116 -14.07 10.02 -4.21
CA MET A 116 -15.29 9.80 -5.00
C MET A 116 -16.57 10.10 -4.21
N GLY A 117 -16.49 10.17 -2.88
CA GLY A 117 -17.65 10.24 -2.00
C GLY A 117 -18.31 8.87 -1.74
N SER A 118 -19.03 8.78 -0.63
CA SER A 118 -19.56 7.51 -0.11
C SER A 118 -20.44 6.74 -1.11
N ALA A 119 -21.34 7.42 -1.80
CA ALA A 119 -22.28 6.77 -2.73
C ALA A 119 -21.57 6.28 -3.99
N ALA A 120 -20.69 7.08 -4.58
CA ALA A 120 -19.99 6.74 -5.81
C ALA A 120 -18.95 5.63 -5.59
N PHE A 121 -18.32 5.57 -4.42
CA PHE A 121 -17.29 4.56 -4.10
C PHE A 121 -17.88 3.21 -3.67
N ASP A 122 -19.17 3.10 -3.36
CA ASP A 122 -19.75 1.83 -2.91
C ASP A 122 -19.58 0.70 -3.93
N GLN A 123 -19.98 0.94 -5.18
CA GLN A 123 -19.90 -0.08 -6.24
C GLN A 123 -18.46 -0.44 -6.61
N PRO A 124 -17.53 0.51 -6.80
CA PRO A 124 -16.11 0.21 -7.01
C PRO A 124 -15.51 -0.68 -5.90
N LEU A 125 -15.80 -0.36 -4.64
CA LEU A 125 -15.33 -1.16 -3.51
C LEU A 125 -15.89 -2.58 -3.54
N ARG A 126 -17.18 -2.75 -3.85
CA ARG A 126 -17.80 -4.08 -4.00
C ARG A 126 -17.15 -4.89 -5.10
N CYS A 127 -16.82 -4.29 -6.24
CA CYS A 127 -16.11 -4.96 -7.32
C CYS A 127 -14.73 -5.46 -6.89
N ALA A 128 -13.95 -4.63 -6.20
CA ALA A 128 -12.64 -5.02 -5.69
C ALA A 128 -12.74 -6.14 -4.65
N LEU A 129 -13.70 -6.07 -3.72
CA LEU A 129 -13.92 -7.12 -2.72
C LEU A 129 -14.43 -8.43 -3.35
N THR A 130 -15.25 -8.35 -4.40
CA THR A 130 -15.68 -9.53 -5.17
C THR A 130 -14.47 -10.20 -5.81
N ARG A 131 -13.59 -9.39 -6.43
CA ARG A 131 -12.34 -9.90 -7.00
C ARG A 131 -11.42 -10.52 -5.94
N LEU A 132 -11.28 -9.89 -4.77
CA LEU A 132 -10.49 -10.42 -3.65
C LEU A 132 -10.94 -11.83 -3.24
N VAL A 133 -12.25 -12.03 -3.14
CA VAL A 133 -12.81 -13.30 -2.62
C VAL A 133 -12.95 -14.37 -3.70
N ARG A 134 -13.35 -13.98 -4.93
CA ARG A 134 -13.66 -14.93 -6.00
C ARG A 134 -12.54 -15.09 -7.02
N ASN A 135 -11.52 -14.26 -6.96
CA ASN A 135 -10.44 -14.16 -7.94
C ASN A 135 -10.94 -14.04 -9.40
N THR A 136 -12.09 -13.41 -9.58
CA THR A 136 -12.70 -13.18 -10.90
C THR A 136 -12.76 -11.69 -11.20
N PRO A 137 -12.52 -11.27 -12.46
CA PRO A 137 -12.68 -9.88 -12.87
C PRO A 137 -14.09 -9.37 -12.57
N CYS A 138 -14.18 -8.18 -11.97
CA CYS A 138 -15.44 -7.48 -11.73
C CYS A 138 -15.24 -6.02 -12.17
N PRO A 139 -15.67 -5.67 -13.40
CA PRO A 139 -15.48 -4.31 -13.92
C PRO A 139 -16.23 -3.29 -13.05
N PRO A 140 -15.53 -2.26 -12.58
CA PRO A 140 -16.17 -1.18 -11.83
C PRO A 140 -16.83 -0.17 -12.77
N PRO A 141 -17.68 0.73 -12.27
CA PRO A 141 -18.15 1.89 -13.02
C PRO A 141 -16.99 2.76 -13.52
N ALA A 142 -17.19 3.46 -14.64
CA ALA A 142 -16.20 4.39 -15.18
C ALA A 142 -15.83 5.49 -14.18
N GLY A 143 -14.54 5.84 -14.10
CA GLY A 143 -14.01 6.83 -13.18
C GLY A 143 -13.65 6.29 -11.79
N SER A 144 -13.72 4.96 -11.59
CA SER A 144 -13.45 4.30 -10.30
C SER A 144 -11.98 4.19 -9.93
N ALA A 145 -11.08 4.19 -10.92
CA ALA A 145 -9.66 3.87 -10.76
C ALA A 145 -8.97 4.75 -9.70
N ALA A 146 -9.26 6.04 -9.71
CA ALA A 146 -8.68 6.99 -8.75
C ALA A 146 -9.07 6.66 -7.31
N GLY A 147 -10.34 6.35 -7.04
CA GLY A 147 -10.83 5.99 -5.71
C GLY A 147 -10.30 4.65 -5.21
N LEU A 148 -10.15 3.67 -6.10
CA LEU A 148 -9.58 2.36 -5.77
C LEU A 148 -8.10 2.48 -5.42
N ARG A 149 -7.31 3.24 -6.19
CA ARG A 149 -5.90 3.50 -5.90
C ARG A 149 -5.72 4.36 -4.65
N TYR A 150 -6.62 5.32 -4.41
CA TYR A 150 -6.64 6.07 -3.16
C TYR A 150 -6.73 5.15 -1.94
N LEU A 151 -7.60 4.14 -1.96
CA LEU A 151 -7.68 3.16 -0.88
C LEU A 151 -6.44 2.28 -0.82
N ARG A 152 -5.95 1.78 -1.98
CA ARG A 152 -4.75 0.96 -2.09
C ARG A 152 -3.56 1.58 -1.35
N ASP A 153 -3.31 2.87 -1.60
CA ASP A 153 -2.14 3.59 -1.10
C ASP A 153 -2.22 3.92 0.40
N ARG A 154 -3.36 3.67 1.03
CA ARG A 154 -3.59 3.91 2.47
C ARG A 154 -3.57 2.67 3.34
N ILE A 155 -3.42 1.51 2.74
CA ILE A 155 -3.28 0.27 3.49
C ILE A 155 -1.88 0.21 4.08
N SER A 156 -1.78 0.28 5.41
CA SER A 156 -0.50 0.25 6.13
C SER A 156 -0.27 -1.08 6.83
N VAL A 157 0.95 -1.61 6.70
CA VAL A 157 1.42 -2.84 7.32
C VAL A 157 2.35 -2.48 8.48
N PRO A 158 2.25 -3.08 9.64
CA PRO A 158 1.23 -4.05 10.10
C PRO A 158 0.00 -3.42 10.74
N ARG A 159 -0.10 -2.08 10.77
CA ARG A 159 -1.15 -1.32 11.50
C ARG A 159 -2.57 -1.77 11.14
N ASP A 160 -2.87 -1.83 9.84
CA ASP A 160 -4.24 -2.09 9.38
C ASP A 160 -4.49 -3.59 9.23
N MET A 161 -3.51 -4.31 8.73
CA MET A 161 -3.55 -5.75 8.53
C MET A 161 -2.14 -6.32 8.32
N PRO A 162 -1.94 -7.66 8.48
CA PRO A 162 -0.67 -8.31 8.15
C PRO A 162 -0.40 -8.26 6.64
N LEU A 163 0.90 -8.39 6.27
CA LEU A 163 1.35 -8.23 4.89
C LEU A 163 0.64 -9.13 3.87
N PRO A 164 0.44 -10.43 4.10
CA PRO A 164 -0.25 -11.27 3.12
C PRO A 164 -1.65 -10.76 2.77
N ALA A 165 -2.39 -10.27 3.78
CA ALA A 165 -3.72 -9.69 3.59
C ALA A 165 -3.66 -8.35 2.85
N ALA A 166 -2.71 -7.48 3.21
CA ALA A 166 -2.48 -6.21 2.54
C ALA A 166 -2.10 -6.39 1.07
N ARG A 167 -1.19 -7.34 0.78
CA ARG A 167 -0.76 -7.69 -0.57
C ARG A 167 -1.93 -8.10 -1.46
N LEU A 168 -2.78 -9.04 -0.99
CA LEU A 168 -3.96 -9.48 -1.74
C LEU A 168 -4.97 -8.36 -1.96
N LEU A 169 -5.22 -7.54 -0.94
CA LEU A 169 -6.16 -6.43 -1.07
C LEU A 169 -5.66 -5.37 -2.04
N ARG A 170 -4.39 -4.98 -1.97
CA ARG A 170 -3.78 -4.03 -2.90
C ARG A 170 -3.82 -4.54 -4.34
N GLN A 171 -3.50 -5.82 -4.54
CA GLN A 171 -3.58 -6.47 -5.86
C GLN A 171 -5.01 -6.47 -6.40
N ALA A 172 -6.01 -6.78 -5.58
CA ALA A 172 -7.41 -6.77 -5.98
C ALA A 172 -7.89 -5.36 -6.33
N LEU A 173 -7.51 -4.35 -5.54
CA LEU A 173 -7.82 -2.94 -5.81
C LEU A 173 -7.19 -2.47 -7.11
N GLU A 174 -5.90 -2.71 -7.32
CA GLU A 174 -5.19 -2.30 -8.54
C GLU A 174 -5.72 -3.01 -9.77
N ALA A 175 -5.89 -4.33 -9.70
CA ALA A 175 -6.40 -5.10 -10.82
C ALA A 175 -7.87 -4.77 -11.17
N THR A 176 -8.65 -4.26 -10.22
CA THR A 176 -9.99 -3.73 -10.48
C THR A 176 -9.90 -2.33 -11.08
N ALA A 177 -9.01 -1.48 -10.60
CA ALA A 177 -8.77 -0.15 -11.16
C ALA A 177 -8.32 -0.19 -12.62
N GLN A 178 -7.50 -1.18 -13.00
CA GLN A 178 -7.05 -1.37 -14.38
C GLN A 178 -8.19 -1.70 -15.36
N LEU A 179 -9.30 -2.26 -14.88
CA LEU A 179 -10.48 -2.54 -15.72
C LEU A 179 -11.28 -1.28 -16.06
N ASP A 180 -11.05 -0.18 -15.38
CA ASP A 180 -11.67 1.13 -15.67
C ASP A 180 -11.02 1.86 -16.86
N GLY A 181 -9.91 1.35 -17.37
CA GLY A 181 -9.15 1.88 -18.50
C GLY A 181 -7.93 2.70 -18.09
N PRO A 182 -6.94 2.80 -18.99
CA PRO A 182 -5.64 3.43 -18.70
C PRO A 182 -5.71 4.96 -18.59
N GLU A 183 -6.69 5.60 -19.22
CA GLU A 183 -6.70 7.06 -19.40
C GLU A 183 -7.22 7.84 -18.18
N GLN A 184 -7.90 7.20 -17.23
CA GLN A 184 -8.59 7.89 -16.13
C GLN A 184 -7.83 7.81 -14.79
N ALA A 185 -6.71 7.16 -14.75
CA ALA A 185 -5.98 6.91 -13.52
C ALA A 185 -4.92 7.99 -13.24
N LYS A 186 -5.34 9.23 -13.06
CA LYS A 186 -4.44 10.22 -12.45
C LYS A 186 -4.25 9.84 -10.98
N PRO A 187 -3.00 9.65 -10.52
CA PRO A 187 -2.75 9.42 -9.11
C PRO A 187 -3.30 10.62 -8.33
N LEU A 188 -4.08 10.32 -7.29
CA LEU A 188 -4.53 11.37 -6.38
C LEU A 188 -3.32 11.91 -5.62
N PRO A 189 -3.21 13.23 -5.47
CA PRO A 189 -2.12 13.82 -4.70
C PRO A 189 -2.10 13.23 -3.29
N VAL A 190 -0.96 12.71 -2.88
CA VAL A 190 -0.81 12.05 -1.57
C VAL A 190 -1.04 13.03 -0.40
N ARG A 191 -0.83 14.33 -0.64
CA ARG A 191 -1.12 15.40 0.32
C ARG A 191 -2.61 15.59 0.66
N ASP A 192 -3.51 14.97 -0.08
CA ASP A 192 -4.95 15.01 0.18
C ASP A 192 -5.41 13.92 1.16
N ARG A 193 -4.49 13.40 1.98
CA ARG A 193 -4.77 12.40 3.01
C ARG A 193 -5.32 13.07 4.27
N PHE A 194 -6.63 13.17 4.35
CA PHE A 194 -7.33 13.70 5.55
C PHE A 194 -7.13 12.85 6.81
N ASP A 195 -6.84 11.57 6.65
CA ASP A 195 -6.56 10.63 7.73
C ASP A 195 -5.21 10.88 8.43
N GLN A 196 -4.32 11.64 7.79
CA GLN A 196 -3.02 12.02 8.34
C GLN A 196 -2.90 13.54 8.59
N ASP A 197 -3.98 14.27 8.48
CA ASP A 197 -4.02 15.69 8.81
C ASP A 197 -3.87 15.85 10.34
N PRO A 198 -2.80 16.46 10.84
CA PRO A 198 -2.59 16.63 12.27
C PRO A 198 -3.52 17.69 12.89
N ARG A 199 -4.16 18.55 12.09
CA ARG A 199 -4.98 19.66 12.59
C ARG A 199 -6.07 19.27 13.55
N PRO A 200 -6.79 18.13 13.37
CA PRO A 200 -7.79 17.70 14.35
C PRO A 200 -7.22 17.35 15.73
N PHE A 201 -5.91 17.12 15.81
CA PHE A 201 -5.20 16.73 17.03
C PHE A 201 -4.43 17.88 17.69
N LEU A 202 -4.34 19.03 17.02
CA LEU A 202 -3.78 20.26 17.60
C LEU A 202 -4.83 20.87 18.53
N ILE A 203 -4.79 20.45 19.78
CA ILE A 203 -5.63 21.04 20.84
C ILE A 203 -5.13 22.46 21.11
N GLY A 204 -5.92 23.46 20.74
CA GLY A 204 -5.75 24.83 21.17
C GLY A 204 -4.79 25.67 20.33
N SER A 205 -5.21 26.07 19.17
CA SER A 205 -4.78 27.29 18.50
C SER A 205 -5.97 28.20 18.23
#